data_38afe3a6fa3d48ff0dac644fb43cf25a
#
_entry.id   38afe3a6fa3d48ff0dac644fb43cf25a
#
_cell.length_a   1.000
_cell.length_b   1.000
_cell.length_c   1.000
_cell.angle_alpha   90.00
_cell.angle_beta   90.00
_cell.angle_gamma   90.00
#
_symmetry.space_group_name_H-M   'P 1'
#
loop_
_entity.id
_entity.type
_entity.pdbx_description
1 polymer ?
#
loop_
_entity_poly.entity_id
_entity_poly.type
_entity_poly.pdbx_seq_one_letter_code
_entity_poly.pdbx_strand_id
1 'polypeptide(L)'
;DGQNFHELNNSVGNEFILMTKVTSDGTTQQGIIVDHAGTGNTSNTQSNFITGQNTANKFRIRGNGNFESATNSYGSNSDERLKSEIVDANSQWDDIKAIKFRNYKKWDKPDLKQLGVIAQELEKISPGLVEESPPDKFEIQYNSAFGTLYTSDDEETKPVLYTDSDDIPEGYKVGDTKEGASKLVGDVKEVKSQVKSVKYSVLYMKALKALQEAMIRIETL
;
A
#
# COMPACT_ATOMS: atom_id res chain seq x y z
N ASP A 1 12.69 -21.62 25.18
CA ASP A 1 12.34 -20.50 24.28
C ASP A 1 12.18 -21.06 22.86
N GLY A 2 11.00 -21.62 22.57
CA GLY A 2 10.69 -22.17 21.27
C GLY A 2 10.44 -21.08 20.24
N GLN A 3 11.45 -20.72 19.45
CA GLN A 3 11.21 -19.97 18.23
C GLN A 3 10.61 -20.92 17.19
N ASN A 4 9.32 -20.76 16.89
CA ASN A 4 8.71 -21.44 15.78
C ASN A 4 9.03 -20.67 14.50
N PHE A 5 9.82 -21.27 13.60
CA PHE A 5 10.00 -20.74 12.26
C PHE A 5 9.74 -21.82 11.24
N HIS A 6 9.18 -21.41 10.11
CA HIS A 6 9.08 -22.27 8.93
C HIS A 6 10.16 -21.84 7.95
N GLU A 7 11.07 -22.74 7.63
CA GLU A 7 12.13 -22.51 6.68
C GLU A 7 11.78 -23.20 5.36
N LEU A 8 11.79 -22.44 4.27
CA LEU A 8 11.78 -22.95 2.91
C LEU A 8 13.21 -22.89 2.40
N ASN A 9 13.84 -24.06 2.20
CA ASN A 9 15.23 -24.15 1.82
C ASN A 9 15.37 -24.75 0.42
N ASN A 10 16.15 -24.09 -0.44
CA ASN A 10 16.49 -24.60 -1.77
C ASN A 10 18.02 -24.65 -1.92
N SER A 11 18.55 -25.83 -2.18
CA SER A 11 19.98 -26.07 -2.40
C SER A 11 20.38 -26.06 -3.88
N VAL A 12 19.41 -25.97 -4.79
CA VAL A 12 19.63 -25.95 -6.25
C VAL A 12 19.61 -24.51 -6.74
N GLY A 13 20.62 -24.11 -7.50
CA GLY A 13 20.70 -22.75 -8.03
C GLY A 13 19.60 -22.46 -9.07
N ASN A 14 19.19 -21.20 -9.17
CA ASN A 14 18.25 -20.66 -10.16
C ASN A 14 16.78 -21.11 -10.04
N GLU A 15 16.35 -21.66 -8.90
CA GLU A 15 14.96 -22.00 -8.64
C GLU A 15 14.29 -21.06 -7.63
N PHE A 16 12.96 -20.90 -7.73
CA PHE A 16 12.17 -20.13 -6.78
C PHE A 16 11.75 -21.02 -5.61
N ILE A 17 11.98 -20.57 -4.38
CA ILE A 17 11.49 -21.24 -3.17
C ILE A 17 10.00 -20.96 -2.94
N LEU A 18 9.56 -19.74 -3.20
CA LEU A 18 8.16 -19.31 -3.08
C LEU A 18 7.77 -18.49 -4.29
N MET A 19 6.76 -18.96 -5.00
CA MET A 19 6.11 -18.21 -6.07
C MET A 19 4.61 -18.11 -5.75
N THR A 20 4.08 -16.89 -5.69
CA THR A 20 2.64 -16.65 -5.59
C THR A 20 2.14 -16.16 -6.95
N LYS A 21 1.04 -16.77 -7.43
CA LYS A 21 0.40 -16.38 -8.68
C LYS A 21 -1.07 -16.10 -8.44
N VAL A 22 -1.50 -14.89 -8.72
CA VAL A 22 -2.91 -14.52 -8.73
C VAL A 22 -3.41 -14.58 -10.16
N THR A 23 -4.43 -15.39 -10.42
CA THR A 23 -5.00 -15.63 -11.77
C THR A 23 -6.42 -15.09 -11.94
N SER A 24 -6.97 -14.49 -10.87
CA SER A 24 -8.27 -13.85 -10.89
C SER A 24 -8.18 -12.49 -11.59
N ASP A 25 -9.24 -12.08 -12.25
CA ASP A 25 -9.43 -10.77 -12.90
C ASP A 25 -10.11 -9.74 -11.99
N GLY A 26 -10.25 -10.04 -10.71
CA GLY A 26 -10.81 -9.13 -9.69
C GLY A 26 -10.00 -7.84 -9.53
N THR A 27 -10.67 -6.77 -9.14
CA THR A 27 -10.07 -5.42 -9.02
C THR A 27 -9.17 -5.24 -7.80
N THR A 28 -9.27 -6.15 -6.80
CA THR A 28 -8.47 -6.11 -5.57
C THR A 28 -7.79 -7.46 -5.36
N GLN A 29 -6.55 -7.58 -5.81
CA GLN A 29 -5.78 -8.82 -5.71
C GLN A 29 -4.58 -8.61 -4.80
N GLN A 30 -4.35 -9.56 -3.88
CA GLN A 30 -3.20 -9.55 -2.96
C GLN A 30 -2.42 -10.85 -3.12
N GLY A 31 -1.12 -10.74 -3.41
CA GLY A 31 -0.25 -11.89 -3.58
C GLY A 31 0.32 -12.41 -2.26
N ILE A 32 0.90 -11.54 -1.45
CA ILE A 32 1.48 -11.87 -0.14
C ILE A 32 1.07 -10.77 0.84
N ILE A 33 0.49 -11.21 1.96
CA ILE A 33 0.24 -10.35 3.12
C ILE A 33 1.21 -10.76 4.22
N VAL A 34 1.94 -9.80 4.78
CA VAL A 34 2.74 -10.00 5.99
C VAL A 34 2.08 -9.21 7.10
N ASP A 35 1.39 -9.91 7.99
CA ASP A 35 0.66 -9.33 9.11
C ASP A 35 1.35 -9.66 10.43
N HIS A 36 1.55 -8.64 11.26
CA HIS A 36 2.06 -8.75 12.63
C HIS A 36 0.89 -8.53 13.60
N ALA A 37 0.01 -9.51 13.73
CA ALA A 37 -1.20 -9.45 14.56
C ALA A 37 -0.95 -9.49 16.08
N GLY A 38 0.30 -9.48 16.53
CA GLY A 38 0.66 -9.54 17.96
C GLY A 38 0.31 -8.26 18.72
N THR A 39 0.11 -8.39 20.03
CA THR A 39 -0.16 -7.27 20.96
C THR A 39 1.08 -6.42 21.27
N GLY A 40 2.27 -6.82 20.78
CA GLY A 40 3.52 -6.06 20.91
C GLY A 40 3.53 -4.82 20.02
N ASN A 41 4.39 -3.85 20.37
CA ASN A 41 4.59 -2.67 19.54
C ASN A 41 5.35 -3.05 18.25
N THR A 42 4.63 -3.40 17.20
CA THR A 42 5.19 -3.73 15.89
C THR A 42 5.50 -2.50 15.02
N SER A 43 4.97 -1.33 15.41
CA SER A 43 5.17 -0.06 14.70
C SER A 43 6.48 0.64 15.13
N ASN A 44 7.59 -0.08 15.12
CA ASN A 44 8.89 0.42 15.55
C ASN A 44 10.01 0.08 14.55
N THR A 45 11.23 0.48 14.87
CA THR A 45 12.42 0.24 14.04
C THR A 45 13.10 -1.10 14.31
N GLN A 46 12.67 -1.86 15.31
CA GLN A 46 13.27 -3.15 15.69
C GLN A 46 12.61 -4.32 14.96
N SER A 47 11.29 -4.26 14.74
CA SER A 47 10.56 -5.25 13.94
C SER A 47 10.70 -5.00 12.42
N ASN A 48 10.68 -6.06 11.64
CA ASN A 48 10.68 -5.99 10.19
C ASN A 48 9.56 -6.86 9.63
N PHE A 49 8.81 -6.35 8.64
CA PHE A 49 7.89 -7.17 7.85
C PHE A 49 8.66 -8.05 6.86
N ILE A 50 9.66 -7.48 6.18
CA ILE A 50 10.48 -8.20 5.21
C ILE A 50 11.94 -7.79 5.38
N THR A 51 12.84 -8.76 5.34
CA THR A 51 14.29 -8.52 5.31
C THR A 51 14.92 -9.32 4.19
N GLY A 52 15.66 -8.66 3.31
CA GLY A 52 16.55 -9.29 2.34
C GLY A 52 17.98 -9.25 2.85
N GLN A 53 18.62 -10.40 2.95
CA GLN A 53 20.00 -10.51 3.46
C GLN A 53 20.80 -11.61 2.77
N ASN A 54 22.10 -11.48 2.83
CA ASN A 54 23.06 -12.55 2.59
C ASN A 54 24.04 -12.59 3.77
N THR A 55 25.30 -12.18 3.59
CA THR A 55 26.27 -11.97 4.70
C THR A 55 25.97 -10.72 5.54
N ALA A 56 25.10 -9.83 5.06
CA ALA A 56 24.62 -8.63 5.75
C ALA A 56 23.22 -8.28 5.22
N ASN A 57 22.51 -7.42 5.96
CA ASN A 57 21.22 -6.90 5.51
C ASN A 57 21.40 -6.05 4.24
N LYS A 58 20.62 -6.31 3.21
CA LYS A 58 20.60 -5.56 1.94
C LYS A 58 19.45 -4.57 1.88
N PHE A 59 18.27 -5.00 2.34
CA PHE A 59 17.11 -4.11 2.49
C PHE A 59 16.20 -4.60 3.61
N ARG A 60 15.35 -3.70 4.12
CA ARG A 60 14.30 -4.02 5.10
C ARG A 60 13.07 -3.16 4.88
N ILE A 61 11.90 -3.77 5.11
CA ILE A 61 10.65 -3.05 5.35
C ILE A 61 10.40 -3.15 6.84
N ARG A 62 10.52 -2.04 7.54
CA ARG A 62 10.39 -1.96 9.00
C ARG A 62 8.94 -2.01 9.45
N GLY A 63 8.69 -2.43 10.70
CA GLY A 63 7.36 -2.42 11.31
C GLY A 63 6.70 -1.03 11.36
N ASN A 64 7.48 0.04 11.38
CA ASN A 64 6.99 1.42 11.30
C ASN A 64 6.69 1.90 9.86
N GLY A 65 6.84 1.03 8.85
CA GLY A 65 6.60 1.34 7.43
C GLY A 65 7.79 1.96 6.69
N ASN A 66 8.95 2.14 7.34
CA ASN A 66 10.14 2.64 6.66
C ASN A 66 10.76 1.56 5.78
N PHE A 67 11.18 1.97 4.59
CA PHE A 67 12.01 1.15 3.71
C PHE A 67 13.47 1.58 3.83
N GLU A 68 14.36 0.62 4.07
CA GLU A 68 15.80 0.83 4.18
C GLU A 68 16.54 0.02 3.12
N SER A 69 17.50 0.66 2.44
CA SER A 69 18.44 0.02 1.53
C SER A 69 19.85 0.26 2.03
N ALA A 70 20.69 -0.78 2.04
CA ALA A 70 22.09 -0.68 2.47
C ALA A 70 22.95 0.22 1.56
N THR A 71 22.53 0.42 0.31
CA THR A 71 23.24 1.22 -0.69
C THR A 71 22.66 2.61 -0.88
N ASN A 72 21.55 2.93 -0.18
CA ASN A 72 20.79 4.18 -0.39
C ASN A 72 20.44 4.42 -1.86
N SER A 73 20.17 3.35 -2.63
CA SER A 73 19.89 3.40 -4.06
C SER A 73 18.49 2.86 -4.35
N TYR A 74 17.70 3.68 -5.02
CA TYR A 74 16.38 3.33 -5.55
C TYR A 74 16.42 3.64 -7.04
N GLY A 75 16.37 2.61 -7.87
CA GLY A 75 16.48 2.73 -9.32
C GLY A 75 15.21 2.31 -10.04
N SER A 76 15.02 2.88 -11.20
CA SER A 76 14.06 2.40 -12.21
C SER A 76 14.80 2.17 -13.52
N ASN A 77 14.37 1.18 -14.30
CA ASN A 77 14.90 0.98 -15.64
C ASN A 77 14.68 2.24 -16.48
N SER A 78 15.78 2.80 -17.01
CA SER A 78 15.76 4.07 -17.74
C SER A 78 16.54 4.00 -19.06
N ASP A 79 16.70 2.79 -19.61
CA ASP A 79 17.32 2.55 -20.89
C ASP A 79 16.48 3.19 -22.02
N GLU A 80 17.14 3.90 -22.94
CA GLU A 80 16.49 4.56 -24.07
C GLU A 80 15.64 3.59 -24.90
N ARG A 81 16.12 2.36 -25.08
CA ARG A 81 15.44 1.31 -25.87
C ARG A 81 14.11 0.84 -25.29
N LEU A 82 13.85 1.17 -24.03
CA LEU A 82 12.59 0.87 -23.31
C LEU A 82 11.61 2.05 -23.31
N LYS A 83 11.93 3.13 -24.05
CA LYS A 83 11.16 4.37 -24.09
C LYS A 83 10.78 4.73 -25.52
N SER A 84 9.67 5.43 -25.67
CA SER A 84 9.21 6.02 -26.92
C SER A 84 8.88 7.49 -26.73
N GLU A 85 8.75 8.23 -27.83
CA GLU A 85 8.32 9.63 -27.84
C GLU A 85 9.16 10.53 -26.92
N ILE A 86 10.48 10.32 -26.91
CA ILE A 86 11.41 11.08 -26.07
C ILE A 86 11.51 12.51 -26.60
N VAL A 87 11.06 13.46 -25.78
CA VAL A 87 11.12 14.90 -26.06
C VAL A 87 11.61 15.64 -24.83
N ASP A 88 12.09 16.86 -25.02
CA ASP A 88 12.48 17.74 -23.90
C ASP A 88 11.30 18.05 -23.02
N ALA A 89 11.53 18.01 -21.71
CA ALA A 89 10.50 18.34 -20.72
C ALA A 89 10.15 19.83 -20.79
N ASN A 90 8.87 20.12 -20.76
CA ASN A 90 8.36 21.48 -20.59
C ASN A 90 8.88 22.14 -19.31
N SER A 91 8.82 23.47 -19.23
CA SER A 91 9.11 24.20 -17.99
C SER A 91 8.27 23.69 -16.84
N GLN A 92 8.93 23.50 -15.69
CA GLN A 92 8.30 23.09 -14.43
C GLN A 92 8.31 24.22 -13.40
N TRP A 93 8.76 25.40 -13.78
CA TRP A 93 8.96 26.55 -12.92
C TRP A 93 7.67 27.00 -12.21
N ASP A 94 6.61 27.21 -12.96
CA ASP A 94 5.36 27.74 -12.43
C ASP A 94 4.64 26.71 -11.55
N ASP A 95 4.65 25.45 -11.96
CA ASP A 95 4.09 24.35 -11.15
C ASP A 95 4.78 24.29 -9.78
N ILE A 96 6.11 24.19 -9.78
CA ILE A 96 6.89 24.08 -8.52
C ILE A 96 6.71 25.33 -7.65
N LYS A 97 6.65 26.52 -8.24
CA LYS A 97 6.39 27.77 -7.52
C LYS A 97 4.99 27.82 -6.88
N ALA A 98 3.99 27.21 -7.51
CA ALA A 98 2.61 27.21 -7.05
C ALA A 98 2.32 26.15 -5.97
N ILE A 99 3.15 25.12 -5.87
CA ILE A 99 2.96 24.03 -4.89
C ILE A 99 3.09 24.55 -3.46
N LYS A 100 2.12 24.17 -2.62
CA LYS A 100 2.09 24.51 -1.20
C LYS A 100 2.65 23.39 -0.37
N PHE A 101 3.74 23.63 0.32
CA PHE A 101 4.28 22.71 1.32
C PHE A 101 3.56 22.90 2.66
N ARG A 102 3.14 21.79 3.26
CA ARG A 102 2.37 21.76 4.49
C ARG A 102 3.07 20.93 5.57
N ASN A 103 2.97 21.38 6.81
CA ASN A 103 3.22 20.52 7.95
C ASN A 103 1.90 19.89 8.38
N TYR A 104 1.87 18.58 8.53
CA TYR A 104 0.68 17.83 8.94
C TYR A 104 1.06 16.64 9.84
N LYS A 105 0.06 16.01 10.41
CA LYS A 105 0.14 14.72 11.06
C LYS A 105 -0.83 13.77 10.37
N LYS A 106 -0.46 12.51 10.23
CA LYS A 106 -1.37 11.48 9.74
C LYS A 106 -2.15 10.87 10.89
N TRP A 107 -3.33 10.36 10.61
CA TRP A 107 -4.21 9.75 11.60
C TRP A 107 -3.55 8.53 12.28
N ASP A 108 -2.78 7.74 11.52
CA ASP A 108 -2.04 6.56 12.00
C ASP A 108 -0.72 6.92 12.70
N LYS A 109 -0.30 8.18 12.65
CA LYS A 109 0.95 8.71 13.25
C LYS A 109 0.70 10.08 13.89
N PRO A 110 -0.18 10.18 14.91
CA PRO A 110 -0.61 11.46 15.46
C PRO A 110 0.50 12.24 16.18
N ASP A 111 1.56 11.56 16.60
CA ASP A 111 2.70 12.19 17.28
C ASP A 111 3.81 12.63 16.31
N LEU A 112 3.75 12.19 15.05
CA LEU A 112 4.77 12.50 14.04
C LEU A 112 4.33 13.65 13.16
N LYS A 113 4.99 14.81 13.32
CA LYS A 113 4.84 15.94 12.39
C LYS A 113 5.63 15.67 11.12
N GLN A 114 4.98 15.77 9.98
CA GLN A 114 5.55 15.55 8.65
C GLN A 114 5.49 16.83 7.83
N LEU A 115 6.43 16.96 6.89
CA LEU A 115 6.44 17.98 5.85
C LEU A 115 6.10 17.29 4.51
N GLY A 116 5.18 17.87 3.77
CA GLY A 116 4.82 17.35 2.44
C GLY A 116 3.78 18.22 1.76
N VAL A 117 3.03 17.64 0.86
CA VAL A 117 1.96 18.31 0.09
C VAL A 117 0.64 17.61 0.35
N ILE A 118 -0.47 18.31 0.12
CA ILE A 118 -1.82 17.75 0.18
C ILE A 118 -2.24 17.39 -1.26
N ALA A 119 -2.63 16.14 -1.47
CA ALA A 119 -2.95 15.62 -2.81
C ALA A 119 -4.02 16.47 -3.53
N GLN A 120 -5.08 16.88 -2.83
CA GLN A 120 -6.15 17.71 -3.38
C GLN A 120 -5.70 19.13 -3.75
N GLU A 121 -4.68 19.67 -3.08
CA GLU A 121 -4.09 20.97 -3.46
C GLU A 121 -3.16 20.80 -4.66
N LEU A 122 -2.37 19.72 -4.67
CA LEU A 122 -1.41 19.40 -5.72
C LEU A 122 -2.11 19.07 -7.05
N GLU A 123 -3.21 18.35 -7.01
CA GLU A 123 -4.00 17.95 -8.18
C GLU A 123 -4.47 19.15 -9.02
N LYS A 124 -4.76 20.29 -8.37
CA LYS A 124 -5.18 21.53 -9.04
C LYS A 124 -4.03 22.18 -9.83
N ILE A 125 -2.80 21.87 -9.49
CA ILE A 125 -1.59 22.44 -10.09
C ILE A 125 -1.02 21.46 -11.12
N SER A 126 -0.88 20.20 -10.73
CA SER A 126 -0.20 19.17 -11.48
C SER A 126 -0.90 17.82 -11.28
N PRO A 127 -2.05 17.57 -11.96
CA PRO A 127 -2.89 16.39 -11.72
C PRO A 127 -2.16 15.07 -11.98
N GLY A 128 -1.21 15.03 -12.89
CA GLY A 128 -0.38 13.83 -13.15
C GLY A 128 0.49 13.37 -11.98
N LEU A 129 0.62 14.17 -10.93
CA LEU A 129 1.33 13.82 -9.70
C LEU A 129 0.45 13.10 -8.67
N VAL A 130 -0.85 12.99 -8.93
CA VAL A 130 -1.80 12.36 -7.99
C VAL A 130 -2.30 11.05 -8.59
N GLU A 131 -2.38 10.03 -7.76
CA GLU A 131 -3.01 8.75 -8.06
C GLU A 131 -4.16 8.52 -7.10
N GLU A 132 -5.17 7.82 -7.59
CA GLU A 132 -6.32 7.39 -6.82
C GLU A 132 -6.32 5.88 -6.66
N SER A 133 -6.68 5.41 -5.47
CA SER A 133 -6.86 3.99 -5.17
C SER A 133 -8.08 3.77 -4.27
N PRO A 134 -8.70 2.60 -4.31
CA PRO A 134 -9.74 2.25 -3.33
C PRO A 134 -9.17 2.35 -1.91
N PRO A 135 -9.97 2.85 -0.94
CA PRO A 135 -9.57 2.87 0.46
C PRO A 135 -9.49 1.45 1.01
N ASP A 136 -8.59 1.24 1.97
CA ASP A 136 -8.57 0.04 2.78
C ASP A 136 -9.58 0.11 3.95
N LYS A 137 -9.73 -1.01 4.68
CA LYS A 137 -10.65 -1.09 5.82
C LYS A 137 -10.28 -0.12 6.96
N PHE A 138 -9.00 0.19 7.16
CA PHE A 138 -8.55 1.08 8.24
C PHE A 138 -8.85 2.55 7.90
N GLU A 139 -8.73 2.94 6.64
CA GLU A 139 -9.08 4.26 6.15
C GLU A 139 -10.59 4.50 6.25
N ILE A 140 -11.41 3.49 5.88
CA ILE A 140 -12.87 3.55 6.05
C ILE A 140 -13.26 3.62 7.54
N GLN A 141 -12.60 2.83 8.39
CA GLN A 141 -12.83 2.85 9.83
C GLN A 141 -12.50 4.22 10.44
N TYR A 142 -11.43 4.85 9.96
CA TYR A 142 -11.05 6.18 10.39
C TYR A 142 -12.02 7.26 9.89
N ASN A 143 -12.50 7.15 8.65
CA ASN A 143 -13.40 8.13 8.06
C ASN A 143 -14.43 7.45 7.12
N SER A 144 -15.67 7.39 7.59
CA SER A 144 -16.80 6.77 6.86
C SER A 144 -17.17 7.47 5.54
N ALA A 145 -16.60 8.64 5.24
CA ALA A 145 -16.74 9.26 3.92
C ALA A 145 -16.07 8.45 2.80
N PHE A 146 -15.11 7.56 3.14
CA PHE A 146 -14.49 6.66 2.18
C PHE A 146 -15.34 5.45 1.83
N GLY A 147 -16.22 4.99 2.73
CA GLY A 147 -17.02 3.80 2.50
C GLY A 147 -17.71 3.27 3.74
N THR A 148 -18.13 2.01 3.67
CA THR A 148 -18.71 1.27 4.78
C THR A 148 -18.05 -0.10 4.91
N LEU A 149 -18.06 -0.65 6.13
CA LEU A 149 -17.57 -1.98 6.45
C LEU A 149 -18.74 -2.91 6.80
N TYR A 150 -18.57 -4.20 6.56
CA TYR A 150 -19.49 -5.22 7.06
C TYR A 150 -19.51 -5.23 8.59
N THR A 151 -20.69 -5.34 9.16
CA THR A 151 -20.95 -5.41 10.60
C THR A 151 -21.55 -6.77 10.97
N SER A 152 -21.70 -7.06 12.26
CA SER A 152 -22.37 -8.27 12.72
C SER A 152 -23.87 -8.33 12.37
N ASP A 153 -24.47 -7.19 11.99
CA ASP A 153 -25.88 -7.11 11.62
C ASP A 153 -26.15 -7.49 10.15
N ASP A 154 -25.09 -7.49 9.34
CA ASP A 154 -25.19 -7.89 7.93
C ASP A 154 -25.38 -9.40 7.79
N GLU A 155 -26.28 -9.81 6.89
CA GLU A 155 -26.60 -11.23 6.70
C GLU A 155 -25.40 -12.02 6.15
N GLU A 156 -24.57 -11.40 5.31
CA GLU A 156 -23.38 -12.01 4.72
C GLU A 156 -22.29 -12.35 5.76
N THR A 157 -22.35 -11.73 6.94
CA THR A 157 -21.41 -12.02 8.04
C THR A 157 -21.91 -13.13 8.98
N LYS A 158 -23.11 -13.64 8.74
CA LYS A 158 -23.70 -14.74 9.52
C LYS A 158 -23.51 -16.07 8.80
N PRO A 159 -23.26 -17.16 9.55
CA PRO A 159 -23.26 -18.49 8.95
C PRO A 159 -24.69 -18.89 8.57
N VAL A 160 -24.81 -19.61 7.47
CA VAL A 160 -26.07 -20.26 7.10
C VAL A 160 -26.20 -21.52 7.95
N LEU A 161 -27.32 -21.69 8.63
CA LEU A 161 -27.60 -22.82 9.49
C LEU A 161 -28.56 -23.81 8.81
N TYR A 162 -28.47 -25.11 9.15
CA TYR A 162 -29.46 -26.09 8.77
C TYR A 162 -30.81 -25.77 9.42
N THR A 163 -31.89 -25.84 8.63
CA THR A 163 -33.28 -25.68 9.05
C THR A 163 -34.02 -27.00 8.94
N ASP A 164 -35.26 -27.06 9.50
CA ASP A 164 -36.11 -28.25 9.41
C ASP A 164 -36.48 -28.64 7.97
N SER A 165 -36.33 -27.73 7.03
CA SER A 165 -36.64 -27.95 5.59
C SER A 165 -35.43 -28.44 4.79
N ASP A 166 -34.25 -28.52 5.38
CA ASP A 166 -33.06 -28.95 4.71
C ASP A 166 -32.91 -30.49 4.73
N ASP A 167 -32.26 -31.05 3.71
CA ASP A 167 -31.80 -32.43 3.72
C ASP A 167 -30.45 -32.44 4.51
N ILE A 168 -30.53 -32.84 5.78
CA ILE A 168 -29.41 -32.73 6.73
C ILE A 168 -28.56 -34.00 6.65
N PRO A 169 -27.26 -33.90 6.30
CA PRO A 169 -26.37 -35.05 6.25
C PRO A 169 -26.23 -35.74 7.60
N GLU A 170 -25.88 -37.04 7.57
CA GLU A 170 -25.60 -37.81 8.79
C GLU A 170 -24.51 -37.13 9.63
N GLY A 171 -24.77 -36.97 10.93
CA GLY A 171 -23.87 -36.31 11.89
C GLY A 171 -24.15 -34.82 12.09
N TYR A 172 -25.05 -34.21 11.33
CA TYR A 172 -25.50 -32.82 11.51
C TYR A 172 -26.95 -32.78 12.03
N LYS A 173 -27.34 -31.63 12.56
CA LYS A 173 -28.71 -31.37 13.04
C LYS A 173 -29.13 -29.93 12.73
N VAL A 174 -30.41 -29.66 12.84
CA VAL A 174 -30.94 -28.27 12.77
C VAL A 174 -30.20 -27.36 13.72
N GLY A 175 -29.78 -26.21 13.23
CA GLY A 175 -28.97 -25.21 13.94
C GLY A 175 -27.47 -25.38 13.82
N ASP A 176 -26.97 -26.48 13.25
CA ASP A 176 -25.55 -26.59 12.90
C ASP A 176 -25.23 -25.75 11.66
N THR A 177 -23.97 -25.35 11.50
CA THR A 177 -23.53 -24.56 10.35
C THR A 177 -23.56 -25.39 9.06
N LYS A 178 -24.37 -24.96 8.10
CA LYS A 178 -24.45 -25.49 6.73
C LYS A 178 -23.38 -24.88 5.84
N GLU A 179 -23.26 -23.56 5.91
CA GLU A 179 -22.25 -22.79 5.18
C GLU A 179 -21.69 -21.71 6.12
N GLY A 180 -20.39 -21.45 6.03
CA GLY A 180 -19.74 -20.35 6.75
C GLY A 180 -20.22 -19.00 6.23
N ALA A 181 -20.00 -17.95 7.00
CA ALA A 181 -20.23 -16.58 6.57
C ALA A 181 -19.47 -16.28 5.28
N SER A 182 -20.11 -15.63 4.31
CA SER A 182 -19.50 -15.30 3.03
C SER A 182 -18.60 -14.06 3.12
N LYS A 183 -18.77 -13.26 4.16
CA LYS A 183 -17.99 -12.04 4.48
C LYS A 183 -17.58 -12.04 5.94
N LEU A 184 -16.48 -11.35 6.23
CA LEU A 184 -16.05 -11.14 7.60
C LEU A 184 -16.49 -9.75 8.09
N VAL A 185 -16.83 -9.67 9.38
CA VAL A 185 -17.03 -8.38 10.04
C VAL A 185 -15.74 -7.55 9.91
N GLY A 186 -15.88 -6.30 9.45
CA GLY A 186 -14.76 -5.42 9.18
C GLY A 186 -14.18 -5.49 7.76
N ASP A 187 -14.66 -6.39 6.91
CA ASP A 187 -14.35 -6.31 5.46
C ASP A 187 -15.01 -5.09 4.83
N VAL A 188 -14.44 -4.61 3.72
CA VAL A 188 -15.02 -3.49 2.96
C VAL A 188 -16.34 -3.93 2.32
N LYS A 189 -17.43 -3.24 2.68
CA LYS A 189 -18.77 -3.47 2.13
C LYS A 189 -19.04 -2.59 0.91
N GLU A 190 -18.67 -1.31 1.00
CA GLU A 190 -18.89 -0.34 -0.05
C GLU A 190 -17.76 0.69 -0.06
N VAL A 191 -17.27 1.04 -1.24
CA VAL A 191 -16.36 2.17 -1.46
C VAL A 191 -17.16 3.35 -1.99
N LYS A 192 -17.15 4.48 -1.27
CA LYS A 192 -17.84 5.73 -1.65
C LYS A 192 -16.94 6.75 -2.30
N SER A 193 -15.66 6.77 -1.93
CA SER A 193 -14.66 7.67 -2.53
C SER A 193 -13.27 7.04 -2.52
N GLN A 194 -12.43 7.50 -3.44
CA GLN A 194 -11.05 7.04 -3.56
C GLN A 194 -10.12 7.79 -2.61
N VAL A 195 -9.05 7.14 -2.21
CA VAL A 195 -7.93 7.77 -1.49
C VAL A 195 -6.92 8.30 -2.51
N LYS A 196 -6.42 9.51 -2.28
CA LYS A 196 -5.44 10.15 -3.15
C LYS A 196 -4.04 10.03 -2.57
N SER A 197 -3.09 9.61 -3.41
CA SER A 197 -1.67 9.52 -3.10
C SER A 197 -0.85 10.42 -4.01
N VAL A 198 0.41 10.70 -3.62
CA VAL A 198 1.31 11.62 -4.34
C VAL A 198 2.52 10.86 -4.86
N LYS A 199 2.84 11.02 -6.14
CA LYS A 199 4.04 10.49 -6.81
C LYS A 199 5.27 11.33 -6.45
N TYR A 200 5.80 11.17 -5.25
CA TYR A 200 6.92 11.99 -4.78
C TYR A 200 8.17 11.88 -5.67
N SER A 201 8.46 10.71 -6.25
CA SER A 201 9.60 10.54 -7.16
C SER A 201 9.48 11.43 -8.41
N VAL A 202 8.28 11.57 -8.97
CA VAL A 202 8.02 12.46 -10.10
C VAL A 202 8.07 13.92 -9.68
N LEU A 203 7.54 14.24 -8.48
CA LEU A 203 7.66 15.60 -7.91
C LEU A 203 9.13 16.02 -7.74
N TYR A 204 10.01 15.11 -7.32
CA TYR A 204 11.45 15.38 -7.23
C TYR A 204 12.05 15.68 -8.61
N MET A 205 11.66 14.95 -9.68
CA MET A 205 12.12 15.24 -11.04
C MET A 205 11.64 16.62 -11.52
N LYS A 206 10.39 17.00 -11.25
CA LYS A 206 9.88 18.35 -11.55
C LYS A 206 10.68 19.43 -10.81
N ALA A 207 11.00 19.21 -9.54
CA ALA A 207 11.80 20.14 -8.75
C ALA A 207 13.23 20.29 -9.30
N LEU A 208 13.87 19.20 -9.73
CA LEU A 208 15.17 19.23 -10.37
C LEU A 208 15.15 19.97 -11.71
N LYS A 209 14.10 19.81 -12.52
CA LYS A 209 13.92 20.56 -13.76
C LYS A 209 13.76 22.06 -13.49
N ALA A 210 12.97 22.46 -12.50
CA ALA A 210 12.84 23.85 -12.11
C ALA A 210 14.16 24.45 -11.58
N LEU A 211 14.94 23.65 -10.83
CA LEU A 211 16.29 24.06 -10.40
C LEU A 211 17.22 24.27 -11.58
N GLN A 212 17.22 23.38 -12.58
CA GLN A 212 17.99 23.57 -13.83
C GLN A 212 17.62 24.88 -14.52
N GLU A 213 16.35 25.20 -14.61
CA GLU A 213 15.86 26.46 -15.17
C GLU A 213 16.32 27.69 -14.35
N ALA A 214 16.36 27.59 -13.03
CA ALA A 214 16.91 28.63 -12.15
C ALA A 214 18.40 28.88 -12.42
N MET A 215 19.19 27.80 -12.55
CA MET A 215 20.63 27.90 -12.85
C MET A 215 20.87 28.61 -14.18
N ILE A 216 20.15 28.24 -15.24
CA ILE A 216 20.25 28.89 -16.55
C ILE A 216 19.92 30.38 -16.45
N ARG A 217 18.85 30.75 -15.71
CA ARG A 217 18.48 32.17 -15.51
C ARG A 217 19.52 32.97 -14.77
N ILE A 218 20.17 32.37 -13.76
CA ILE A 218 21.24 33.03 -12.99
C ILE A 218 22.49 33.25 -13.86
N GLU A 219 22.86 32.26 -14.69
CA GLU A 219 24.01 32.33 -15.57
C GLU A 219 23.85 33.32 -16.74
N THR A 220 22.61 33.76 -17.00
CA THR A 220 22.29 34.75 -18.05
C THR A 220 22.09 36.17 -17.54
N LEU A 221 22.26 36.39 -16.23
CA LEU A 221 22.26 37.73 -15.59
C LEU A 221 23.64 38.37 -15.59
#